data_540045d529c290313f7562b3bfb94b87
#
_entry.id   540045d529c290313f7562b3bfb94b87
#
_cell.length_a   1.000
_cell.length_b   1.000
_cell.length_c   1.000
_cell.angle_alpha   90.00
_cell.angle_beta   90.00
_cell.angle_gamma   90.00
#
_symmetry.space_group_name_H-M   'P 1'
#
loop_
_entity.id
_entity.type
_entity.pdbx_description
1 polymer ?
#
loop_
_entity_poly.entity_id
_entity_poly.type
_entity_poly.pdbx_seq_one_letter_code
_entity_poly.pdbx_strand_id
1 'polypeptide(L)'
;MSTAHASRTPLLRVSAVSKHYAAPVLREIDLDVHAGEVLALTGENGAGKSTLSKILCGLETATSGSMLLAGAPYAPASRNAAEALGVRMVLQELSMVPTLTVAENLFLGELPRRLGFVDRHTLQRQSEQALARVGLDLDPWTPVHTLGIGHRQMIEIARALASACRVLILDEPTAMLSAHESATLFARIDALRREGVAILYISHRLDELARIADRIVVLRDGKLITDAPAATVTQDALIQAMVGRAVPAEGAASDAERSAREPRPGDGTPALRVTGLTRAPAVRDVSFAVAPGEIFGIAGLVGAGRTELLRLIFGADRADAGTIEVGSPLKPVRIHSPGDAVRHGISLLTEDRKDEGLMLGLPIATNIALGNMATVTKRGWLQPARERALAQRHIGALRIRCGGPEQPVGELSGGNQQKVAIARWLERDTPVLLFDEPTRGVDVGAKFDIYALLDGLAARGKALVVVSSDLRELMQLCDRIGVMRAGRLTHIFQRGGWSQDTLLAAAFGESSELDKRDSPASPSSSETADAL
;
A
#
# COMPACT_ATOMS: atom_id res chain seq x y z
N MET A 1 1.61 30.82 -19.95
CA MET A 1 0.25 31.38 -19.81
C MET A 1 -0.26 31.07 -18.41
N SER A 2 0.07 31.94 -17.47
CA SER A 2 -0.23 31.81 -16.04
C SER A 2 -1.16 32.97 -15.66
N THR A 3 -2.49 32.83 -15.78
CA THR A 3 -3.39 33.92 -15.42
C THR A 3 -4.82 33.54 -15.06
N ALA A 4 -5.16 32.28 -14.79
CA ALA A 4 -6.55 31.93 -14.49
C ALA A 4 -6.87 31.71 -12.99
N HIS A 5 -5.89 31.64 -12.08
CA HIS A 5 -6.11 31.38 -10.66
C HIS A 5 -5.94 32.58 -9.72
N ALA A 6 -5.52 33.75 -10.23
CA ALA A 6 -5.11 34.89 -9.43
C ALA A 6 -6.27 35.76 -8.85
N SER A 7 -7.56 35.40 -9.01
CA SER A 7 -8.68 36.28 -8.59
C SER A 7 -9.66 35.66 -7.59
N ARG A 8 -9.50 34.40 -7.15
CA ARG A 8 -10.40 33.85 -6.13
C ARG A 8 -9.80 34.03 -4.74
N THR A 9 -10.49 34.68 -3.83
CA THR A 9 -10.11 34.75 -2.42
C THR A 9 -10.10 33.33 -1.84
N PRO A 10 -8.98 32.87 -1.23
CA PRO A 10 -8.93 31.54 -0.66
C PRO A 10 -9.92 31.42 0.51
N LEU A 11 -10.53 30.24 0.61
CA LEU A 11 -11.38 29.88 1.73
C LEU A 11 -10.55 29.62 2.99
N LEU A 12 -9.45 28.88 2.85
CA LEU A 12 -8.48 28.64 3.92
C LEU A 12 -7.11 29.11 3.42
N ARG A 13 -6.46 29.97 4.18
CA ARG A 13 -5.09 30.44 3.93
C ARG A 13 -4.19 30.04 5.10
N VAL A 14 -3.07 29.46 4.79
CA VAL A 14 -1.98 29.09 5.71
C VAL A 14 -0.78 29.96 5.34
N SER A 15 -0.18 30.65 6.29
CA SER A 15 0.95 31.57 6.05
C SER A 15 2.09 31.28 7.00
N ALA A 16 3.24 30.88 6.45
CA ALA A 16 4.49 30.58 7.13
C ALA A 16 4.33 29.64 8.34
N VAL A 17 3.39 28.67 8.26
CA VAL A 17 3.12 27.76 9.37
C VAL A 17 4.28 26.78 9.55
N SER A 18 4.81 26.73 10.77
CA SER A 18 5.87 25.83 11.17
C SER A 18 5.47 24.99 12.38
N LYS A 19 6.00 23.78 12.49
CA LYS A 19 5.83 22.89 13.64
C LYS A 19 7.15 22.23 14.01
N HIS A 20 7.51 22.37 15.30
CA HIS A 20 8.66 21.73 15.90
C HIS A 20 8.19 20.84 17.06
N TYR A 21 8.72 19.61 17.09
CA TYR A 21 8.74 18.77 18.29
C TYR A 21 10.18 18.76 18.83
N ALA A 22 10.81 17.59 18.98
CA ALA A 22 12.25 17.51 19.22
C ALA A 22 13.09 17.94 17.97
N ALA A 23 12.46 17.81 16.78
CA ALA A 23 13.01 18.24 15.50
C ALA A 23 11.95 19.01 14.69
N PRO A 24 12.36 19.86 13.70
CA PRO A 24 11.41 20.56 12.85
C PRO A 24 10.71 19.57 11.91
N VAL A 25 9.37 19.58 11.92
CA VAL A 25 8.51 18.73 11.08
C VAL A 25 7.86 19.51 9.95
N LEU A 26 7.46 20.76 10.20
CA LEU A 26 6.98 21.70 9.17
C LEU A 26 7.81 22.98 9.23
N ARG A 27 8.11 23.54 8.06
CA ARG A 27 8.97 24.71 7.91
C ARG A 27 8.35 25.71 6.94
N GLU A 28 7.76 26.78 7.50
CA GLU A 28 7.24 27.91 6.75
C GLU A 28 6.31 27.49 5.59
N ILE A 29 5.25 26.76 5.93
CA ILE A 29 4.27 26.29 4.95
C ILE A 29 3.34 27.45 4.57
N ASP A 30 3.30 27.77 3.28
CA ASP A 30 2.33 28.66 2.66
C ASP A 30 1.39 27.85 1.77
N LEU A 31 0.08 27.90 2.05
CA LEU A 31 -0.91 27.11 1.35
C LEU A 31 -2.25 27.83 1.30
N ASP A 32 -2.81 27.98 0.11
CA ASP A 32 -4.17 28.48 -0.10
C ASP A 32 -5.08 27.34 -0.57
N VAL A 33 -6.30 27.23 -0.02
CA VAL A 33 -7.34 26.28 -0.46
C VAL A 33 -8.59 27.08 -0.83
N HIS A 34 -9.16 26.82 -1.99
CA HIS A 34 -10.30 27.55 -2.52
C HIS A 34 -11.62 26.77 -2.37
N ALA A 35 -12.72 27.50 -2.28
CA ALA A 35 -14.05 26.89 -2.24
C ALA A 35 -14.33 26.11 -3.55
N GLY A 36 -14.82 24.88 -3.42
CA GLY A 36 -15.09 24.00 -4.56
C GLY A 36 -13.84 23.51 -5.29
N GLU A 37 -12.69 23.47 -4.60
CA GLU A 37 -11.44 22.93 -5.09
C GLU A 37 -11.12 21.59 -4.41
N VAL A 38 -10.61 20.64 -5.18
CA VAL A 38 -9.92 19.46 -4.65
C VAL A 38 -8.43 19.72 -4.72
N LEU A 39 -7.83 20.08 -3.59
CA LEU A 39 -6.39 20.23 -3.42
C LEU A 39 -5.79 18.89 -2.96
N ALA A 40 -5.00 18.25 -3.79
CA ALA A 40 -4.27 17.07 -3.41
C ALA A 40 -2.97 17.42 -2.67
N LEU A 41 -2.77 16.87 -1.48
CA LEU A 41 -1.53 16.96 -0.71
C LEU A 41 -0.82 15.62 -0.73
N THR A 42 0.34 15.56 -1.35
CA THR A 42 1.15 14.35 -1.47
C THR A 42 2.58 14.55 -0.98
N GLY A 43 3.35 13.46 -0.86
CA GLY A 43 4.73 13.45 -0.38
C GLY A 43 5.08 12.15 0.33
N GLU A 44 6.35 11.93 0.62
CA GLU A 44 6.83 10.74 1.36
C GLU A 44 6.23 10.67 2.77
N ASN A 45 6.29 9.44 3.36
CA ASN A 45 5.96 9.27 4.78
C ASN A 45 6.96 10.04 5.64
N GLY A 46 6.43 10.77 6.63
CA GLY A 46 7.26 11.68 7.44
C GLY A 46 7.49 13.06 6.84
N ALA A 47 6.98 13.36 5.65
CA ALA A 47 7.09 14.69 5.03
C ALA A 47 6.35 15.80 5.79
N GLY A 48 5.44 15.45 6.72
CA GLY A 48 4.68 16.40 7.53
C GLY A 48 3.20 16.52 7.15
N LYS A 49 2.69 15.73 6.16
CA LYS A 49 1.29 15.78 5.70
C LYS A 49 0.27 15.66 6.85
N SER A 50 0.38 14.59 7.64
CA SER A 50 -0.52 14.35 8.77
C SER A 50 -0.34 15.38 9.91
N THR A 51 0.84 15.98 10.04
CA THR A 51 1.06 17.08 10.99
C THR A 51 0.33 18.34 10.52
N LEU A 52 0.43 18.68 9.23
CA LEU A 52 -0.29 19.81 8.67
C LEU A 52 -1.81 19.62 8.81
N SER A 53 -2.35 18.46 8.43
CA SER A 53 -3.79 18.19 8.57
C SER A 53 -4.27 18.24 10.02
N LYS A 54 -3.46 17.74 10.99
CA LYS A 54 -3.76 17.84 12.42
C LYS A 54 -3.79 19.30 12.92
N ILE A 55 -2.92 20.16 12.41
CA ILE A 55 -2.94 21.59 12.71
C ILE A 55 -4.21 22.24 12.13
N LEU A 56 -4.56 21.92 10.89
CA LEU A 56 -5.74 22.49 10.23
C LEU A 56 -7.05 22.09 10.92
N CYS A 57 -7.13 20.88 11.50
CA CYS A 57 -8.32 20.43 12.22
C CYS A 57 -8.26 20.63 13.75
N GLY A 58 -7.27 21.36 14.27
CA GLY A 58 -7.18 21.71 15.70
C GLY A 58 -6.79 20.56 16.63
N LEU A 59 -6.25 19.45 16.10
CA LEU A 59 -5.66 18.36 16.89
C LEU A 59 -4.25 18.69 17.36
N GLU A 60 -3.57 19.58 16.66
CA GLU A 60 -2.23 20.09 16.97
C GLU A 60 -2.19 21.60 16.81
N THR A 61 -1.30 22.27 17.53
CA THR A 61 -1.07 23.71 17.38
C THR A 61 0.20 23.98 16.59
N ALA A 62 0.19 24.96 15.70
CA ALA A 62 1.38 25.44 15.03
C ALA A 62 2.37 26.03 16.05
N THR A 63 3.67 25.91 15.79
CA THR A 63 4.72 26.57 16.59
C THR A 63 4.85 28.04 16.21
N SER A 64 4.68 28.35 14.91
CA SER A 64 4.68 29.73 14.37
C SER A 64 3.86 29.78 13.07
N GLY A 65 3.62 30.99 12.57
CA GLY A 65 2.79 31.25 11.40
C GLY A 65 1.36 31.60 11.78
N SER A 66 0.49 31.78 10.79
CA SER A 66 -0.91 32.17 10.97
C SER A 66 -1.80 31.46 9.94
N MET A 67 -3.09 31.37 10.29
CA MET A 67 -4.09 30.84 9.36
C MET A 67 -5.32 31.75 9.31
N LEU A 68 -5.98 31.82 8.17
CA LEU A 68 -7.23 32.53 7.97
C LEU A 68 -8.27 31.56 7.37
N LEU A 69 -9.50 31.60 7.87
CA LEU A 69 -10.64 30.90 7.30
C LEU A 69 -11.69 31.93 6.86
N ALA A 70 -11.98 32.00 5.58
CA ALA A 70 -12.84 33.01 4.96
C ALA A 70 -12.44 34.44 5.32
N GLY A 71 -11.13 34.72 5.38
CA GLY A 71 -10.58 36.03 5.73
C GLY A 71 -10.53 36.35 7.23
N ALA A 72 -11.13 35.52 8.10
CA ALA A 72 -11.05 35.69 9.56
C ALA A 72 -9.90 34.87 10.17
N PRO A 73 -9.26 35.35 11.25
CA PRO A 73 -8.22 34.58 11.94
C PRO A 73 -8.73 33.20 12.35
N TYR A 74 -7.91 32.16 12.07
CA TYR A 74 -8.23 30.75 12.31
C TYR A 74 -7.12 30.09 13.12
N ALA A 75 -7.38 29.82 14.39
CA ALA A 75 -6.45 29.15 15.30
C ALA A 75 -7.25 28.24 16.23
N PRO A 76 -7.75 27.09 15.75
CA PRO A 76 -8.61 26.22 16.55
C PRO A 76 -7.83 25.58 17.71
N ALA A 77 -8.35 25.74 18.93
CA ALA A 77 -7.75 25.17 20.14
C ALA A 77 -8.08 23.67 20.33
N SER A 78 -9.02 23.14 19.55
CA SER A 78 -9.44 21.74 19.59
C SER A 78 -10.14 21.34 18.30
N ARG A 79 -10.30 20.01 18.10
CA ARG A 79 -11.08 19.45 16.99
C ARG A 79 -12.51 20.03 16.96
N ASN A 80 -13.18 20.07 18.11
CA ASN A 80 -14.54 20.60 18.21
C ASN A 80 -14.62 22.08 17.80
N ALA A 81 -13.59 22.87 18.12
CA ALA A 81 -13.52 24.27 17.68
C ALA A 81 -13.35 24.40 16.17
N ALA A 82 -12.55 23.54 15.53
CA ALA A 82 -12.42 23.49 14.09
C ALA A 82 -13.71 23.05 13.41
N GLU A 83 -14.36 22.01 13.94
CA GLU A 83 -15.63 21.48 13.43
C GLU A 83 -16.77 22.52 13.52
N ALA A 84 -16.83 23.30 14.60
CA ALA A 84 -17.79 24.42 14.76
C ALA A 84 -17.61 25.51 13.69
N LEU A 85 -16.38 25.68 13.18
CA LEU A 85 -16.05 26.63 12.10
C LEU A 85 -16.20 26.01 10.70
N GLY A 86 -16.57 24.72 10.62
CA GLY A 86 -16.82 24.01 9.38
C GLY A 86 -15.58 23.34 8.77
N VAL A 87 -14.48 23.17 9.54
CA VAL A 87 -13.31 22.37 9.11
C VAL A 87 -13.41 20.99 9.72
N ARG A 88 -13.48 19.96 8.88
CA ARG A 88 -13.71 18.58 9.30
C ARG A 88 -12.64 17.65 8.71
N MET A 89 -12.30 16.60 9.45
CA MET A 89 -11.29 15.63 9.04
C MET A 89 -11.77 14.21 9.21
N VAL A 90 -11.57 13.42 8.16
CA VAL A 90 -11.67 11.96 8.18
C VAL A 90 -10.25 11.41 8.28
N LEU A 91 -9.99 10.67 9.36
CA LEU A 91 -8.67 10.09 9.67
C LEU A 91 -8.47 8.79 8.89
N GLN A 92 -7.22 8.41 8.72
CA GLN A 92 -6.82 7.13 8.12
C GLN A 92 -7.32 5.92 8.93
N GLU A 93 -7.28 6.01 10.26
CA GLU A 93 -7.84 4.98 11.15
C GLU A 93 -9.29 5.31 11.49
N LEU A 94 -10.17 4.33 11.36
CA LEU A 94 -11.60 4.48 11.65
C LEU A 94 -11.81 4.75 13.14
N SER A 95 -12.49 5.85 13.46
CA SER A 95 -12.73 6.28 14.84
C SER A 95 -14.13 5.92 15.36
N MET A 96 -14.75 4.90 14.78
CA MET A 96 -16.09 4.44 15.16
C MET A 96 -16.08 3.52 16.37
N VAL A 97 -17.16 3.57 17.15
CA VAL A 97 -17.42 2.63 18.25
C VAL A 97 -18.12 1.40 17.68
N PRO A 98 -17.47 0.22 17.62
CA PRO A 98 -18.00 -0.94 16.90
C PRO A 98 -19.32 -1.48 17.45
N THR A 99 -19.56 -1.31 18.76
CA THR A 99 -20.74 -1.81 19.47
C THR A 99 -21.99 -0.93 19.29
N LEU A 100 -21.82 0.30 18.81
CA LEU A 100 -22.91 1.22 18.56
C LEU A 100 -23.48 1.05 17.14
N THR A 101 -24.71 1.51 16.96
CA THR A 101 -25.37 1.56 15.64
C THR A 101 -24.77 2.65 14.74
N VAL A 102 -25.11 2.61 13.46
CA VAL A 102 -24.72 3.64 12.48
C VAL A 102 -25.23 5.00 12.93
N ALA A 103 -26.50 5.11 13.34
CA ALA A 103 -27.11 6.37 13.81
C ALA A 103 -26.38 6.95 15.02
N GLU A 104 -26.05 6.12 15.99
CA GLU A 104 -25.32 6.54 17.19
C GLU A 104 -23.88 6.99 16.86
N ASN A 105 -23.20 6.32 15.93
CA ASN A 105 -21.88 6.71 15.47
C ASN A 105 -21.90 8.02 14.66
N LEU A 106 -22.89 8.24 13.81
CA LEU A 106 -23.02 9.48 13.01
C LEU A 106 -23.14 10.73 13.89
N PHE A 107 -23.87 10.62 15.01
CA PHE A 107 -24.16 11.74 15.91
C PHE A 107 -23.53 11.55 17.30
N LEU A 108 -22.43 10.80 17.38
CA LEU A 108 -21.72 10.55 18.64
C LEU A 108 -21.25 11.89 19.26
N GLY A 109 -21.76 12.17 20.48
CA GLY A 109 -21.53 13.45 21.16
C GLY A 109 -22.60 14.52 20.93
N GLU A 110 -23.39 14.43 19.85
CA GLU A 110 -24.44 15.40 19.47
C GLU A 110 -25.79 14.72 19.24
N LEU A 111 -26.09 13.66 20.00
CA LEU A 111 -27.37 12.93 19.89
C LEU A 111 -28.56 13.87 20.12
N PRO A 112 -29.56 13.93 19.22
CA PRO A 112 -30.75 14.75 19.40
C PRO A 112 -31.51 14.31 20.65
N ARG A 113 -31.88 15.29 21.49
CA ARG A 113 -32.53 15.03 22.77
C ARG A 113 -33.86 15.76 22.85
N ARG A 114 -34.85 15.08 23.44
CA ARG A 114 -36.14 15.67 23.80
C ARG A 114 -36.44 15.29 25.24
N LEU A 115 -36.69 16.28 26.09
CA LEU A 115 -36.95 16.12 27.53
C LEU A 115 -35.87 15.28 28.26
N GLY A 116 -34.58 15.39 27.85
CA GLY A 116 -33.47 14.64 28.45
C GLY A 116 -33.22 13.25 27.89
N PHE A 117 -34.12 12.70 27.07
CA PHE A 117 -33.99 11.39 26.40
C PHE A 117 -33.60 11.56 24.94
N VAL A 118 -32.92 10.55 24.36
CA VAL A 118 -32.59 10.54 22.93
C VAL A 118 -33.88 10.50 22.11
N ASP A 119 -34.05 11.47 21.21
CA ASP A 119 -35.15 11.51 20.25
C ASP A 119 -34.83 10.60 19.06
N ARG A 120 -35.30 9.36 19.16
CA ARG A 120 -35.02 8.30 18.15
C ARG A 120 -35.59 8.66 16.77
N HIS A 121 -36.74 9.33 16.70
CA HIS A 121 -37.35 9.70 15.43
C HIS A 121 -36.54 10.76 14.69
N THR A 122 -36.09 11.78 15.42
CA THR A 122 -35.20 12.80 14.87
C THR A 122 -33.85 12.21 14.49
N LEU A 123 -33.28 11.33 15.32
CA LEU A 123 -32.02 10.65 15.06
C LEU A 123 -32.11 9.80 13.78
N GLN A 124 -33.16 9.00 13.63
CA GLN A 124 -33.38 8.18 12.42
C GLN A 124 -33.41 9.04 11.17
N ARG A 125 -34.28 10.07 11.13
CA ARG A 125 -34.43 10.95 9.97
C ARG A 125 -33.12 11.66 9.60
N GLN A 126 -32.38 12.18 10.59
CA GLN A 126 -31.08 12.82 10.35
C GLN A 126 -30.04 11.83 9.85
N SER A 127 -30.05 10.60 10.37
CA SER A 127 -29.14 9.53 9.91
C SER A 127 -29.43 9.11 8.47
N GLU A 128 -30.68 8.93 8.10
CA GLU A 128 -31.10 8.63 6.72
C GLU A 128 -30.63 9.74 5.75
N GLN A 129 -30.79 11.01 6.16
CA GLN A 129 -30.30 12.14 5.37
C GLN A 129 -28.78 12.16 5.22
N ALA A 130 -28.04 11.88 6.31
CA ALA A 130 -26.58 11.84 6.28
C ALA A 130 -26.07 10.70 5.39
N LEU A 131 -26.67 9.51 5.49
CA LEU A 131 -26.35 8.36 4.65
C LEU A 131 -26.67 8.62 3.17
N ALA A 132 -27.81 9.22 2.87
CA ALA A 132 -28.19 9.57 1.49
C ALA A 132 -27.18 10.56 0.86
N ARG A 133 -26.61 11.49 1.63
CA ARG A 133 -25.56 12.42 1.13
C ARG A 133 -24.32 11.70 0.61
N VAL A 134 -23.96 10.58 1.20
CA VAL A 134 -22.83 9.74 0.73
C VAL A 134 -23.29 8.57 -0.16
N GLY A 135 -24.59 8.45 -0.44
CA GLY A 135 -25.19 7.42 -1.30
C GLY A 135 -25.17 6.03 -0.69
N LEU A 136 -25.24 5.94 0.61
CA LEU A 136 -25.41 4.69 1.33
C LEU A 136 -26.91 4.44 1.58
N ASP A 137 -27.38 3.26 1.19
CA ASP A 137 -28.69 2.72 1.54
C ASP A 137 -28.49 1.68 2.65
N LEU A 138 -28.51 2.15 3.90
CA LEU A 138 -28.31 1.33 5.09
C LEU A 138 -29.35 1.69 6.15
N ASP A 139 -29.84 0.67 6.87
CA ASP A 139 -30.64 0.89 8.07
C ASP A 139 -29.78 1.58 9.15
N PRO A 140 -30.16 2.81 9.61
CA PRO A 140 -29.44 3.52 10.64
C PRO A 140 -29.23 2.76 11.96
N TRP A 141 -30.05 1.75 12.23
CA TRP A 141 -29.96 0.94 13.45
C TRP A 141 -29.02 -0.28 13.31
N THR A 142 -28.40 -0.47 12.15
CA THR A 142 -27.42 -1.55 11.95
C THR A 142 -26.21 -1.35 12.85
N PRO A 143 -25.76 -2.35 13.62
CA PRO A 143 -24.53 -2.29 14.40
C PRO A 143 -23.30 -2.19 13.49
N VAL A 144 -22.38 -1.24 13.77
CA VAL A 144 -21.24 -0.97 12.90
C VAL A 144 -20.30 -2.15 12.76
N HIS A 145 -20.16 -3.01 13.78
CA HIS A 145 -19.28 -4.18 13.71
C HIS A 145 -19.69 -5.21 12.65
N THR A 146 -20.96 -5.21 12.21
CA THR A 146 -21.46 -6.12 11.17
C THR A 146 -21.14 -5.66 9.76
N LEU A 147 -20.70 -4.40 9.60
CA LEU A 147 -20.45 -3.79 8.31
C LEU A 147 -19.03 -4.04 7.83
N GLY A 148 -18.87 -4.20 6.51
CA GLY A 148 -17.56 -4.22 5.86
C GLY A 148 -16.82 -2.89 6.00
N ILE A 149 -15.51 -2.92 5.79
CA ILE A 149 -14.62 -1.77 6.04
C ILE A 149 -14.96 -0.57 5.14
N GLY A 150 -15.35 -0.82 3.88
CA GLY A 150 -15.76 0.22 2.95
C GLY A 150 -17.01 0.97 3.41
N HIS A 151 -18.02 0.27 3.91
CA HIS A 151 -19.21 0.90 4.49
C HIS A 151 -18.86 1.76 5.70
N ARG A 152 -17.96 1.26 6.58
CA ARG A 152 -17.50 2.03 7.74
C ARG A 152 -16.79 3.32 7.33
N GLN A 153 -15.93 3.26 6.31
CA GLN A 153 -15.26 4.44 5.76
C GLN A 153 -16.26 5.47 5.23
N MET A 154 -17.27 5.01 4.49
CA MET A 154 -18.33 5.90 3.97
C MET A 154 -19.19 6.51 5.10
N ILE A 155 -19.42 5.78 6.21
CA ILE A 155 -20.13 6.31 7.39
C ILE A 155 -19.27 7.39 8.10
N GLU A 156 -17.94 7.22 8.18
CA GLU A 156 -17.05 8.28 8.70
C GLU A 156 -17.17 9.57 7.87
N ILE A 157 -17.22 9.45 6.55
CA ILE A 157 -17.43 10.59 5.66
C ILE A 157 -18.84 11.18 5.87
N ALA A 158 -19.87 10.35 5.98
CA ALA A 158 -21.24 10.79 6.29
C ALA A 158 -21.28 11.57 7.61
N ARG A 159 -20.58 11.10 8.66
CA ARG A 159 -20.44 11.77 9.94
C ARG A 159 -19.81 13.15 9.78
N ALA A 160 -18.73 13.25 9.01
CA ALA A 160 -18.08 14.53 8.74
C ALA A 160 -18.99 15.51 7.99
N LEU A 161 -19.95 15.01 7.21
CA LEU A 161 -20.88 15.79 6.41
C LEU A 161 -22.27 15.97 7.07
N ALA A 162 -22.52 15.35 8.22
CA ALA A 162 -23.79 15.45 8.93
C ALA A 162 -24.12 16.89 9.39
N SER A 163 -23.08 17.69 9.61
CA SER A 163 -23.18 19.11 9.95
C SER A 163 -22.55 19.99 8.86
N ALA A 164 -22.61 21.31 9.00
CA ALA A 164 -22.01 22.25 8.05
C ALA A 164 -20.52 21.98 7.84
N CYS A 165 -20.12 21.71 6.61
CA CYS A 165 -18.74 21.46 6.22
C CYS A 165 -18.32 22.45 5.13
N ARG A 166 -17.28 23.22 5.39
CA ARG A 166 -16.67 24.20 4.44
C ARG A 166 -15.37 23.67 3.88
N VAL A 167 -14.57 23.01 4.74
CA VAL A 167 -13.30 22.39 4.38
C VAL A 167 -13.33 20.95 4.89
N LEU A 168 -13.20 19.99 3.97
CA LEU A 168 -13.13 18.55 4.27
C LEU A 168 -11.71 18.05 4.02
N ILE A 169 -11.08 17.53 5.07
CA ILE A 169 -9.75 16.91 5.00
C ILE A 169 -9.94 15.40 4.97
N LEU A 170 -9.43 14.73 3.95
CA LEU A 170 -9.47 13.29 3.77
C LEU A 170 -8.04 12.73 3.80
N ASP A 171 -7.69 11.97 4.84
CA ASP A 171 -6.35 11.39 5.01
C ASP A 171 -6.36 9.91 4.57
N GLU A 172 -5.81 9.64 3.38
CA GLU A 172 -5.74 8.32 2.73
C GLU A 172 -7.08 7.55 2.71
N PRO A 173 -8.18 8.16 2.24
CA PRO A 173 -9.52 7.60 2.44
C PRO A 173 -9.78 6.32 1.65
N THR A 174 -8.94 5.98 0.67
CA THR A 174 -9.07 4.78 -0.18
C THR A 174 -8.16 3.62 0.21
N ALA A 175 -7.33 3.80 1.25
CA ALA A 175 -6.32 2.80 1.64
C ALA A 175 -6.89 1.39 1.90
N MET A 176 -8.17 1.32 2.32
CA MET A 176 -8.87 0.07 2.66
C MET A 176 -10.08 -0.20 1.75
N LEU A 177 -10.26 0.58 0.67
CA LEU A 177 -11.42 0.47 -0.22
C LEU A 177 -11.08 -0.38 -1.46
N SER A 178 -12.08 -1.13 -1.93
CA SER A 178 -12.05 -1.75 -3.25
C SER A 178 -12.11 -0.69 -4.36
N ALA A 179 -11.80 -1.08 -5.60
CA ALA A 179 -11.89 -0.18 -6.76
C ALA A 179 -13.31 0.38 -6.96
N HIS A 180 -14.34 -0.42 -6.71
CA HIS A 180 -15.74 0.01 -6.82
C HIS A 180 -16.11 1.03 -5.73
N GLU A 181 -15.72 0.78 -4.48
CA GLU A 181 -15.97 1.70 -3.36
C GLU A 181 -15.20 3.02 -3.55
N SER A 182 -13.96 2.95 -4.03
CA SER A 182 -13.16 4.14 -4.39
C SER A 182 -13.84 4.97 -5.49
N ALA A 183 -14.39 4.32 -6.52
CA ALA A 183 -15.12 5.02 -7.58
C ALA A 183 -16.37 5.73 -7.04
N THR A 184 -17.09 5.10 -6.10
CA THR A 184 -18.24 5.70 -5.42
C THR A 184 -17.82 6.90 -4.58
N LEU A 185 -16.72 6.80 -3.82
CA LEU A 185 -16.16 7.90 -3.06
C LEU A 185 -15.79 9.09 -3.97
N PHE A 186 -15.12 8.85 -5.10
CA PHE A 186 -14.73 9.90 -6.04
C PHE A 186 -15.94 10.63 -6.63
N ALA A 187 -17.02 9.91 -6.96
CA ALA A 187 -18.26 10.54 -7.41
C ALA A 187 -18.87 11.45 -6.33
N ARG A 188 -18.72 11.10 -5.03
CA ARG A 188 -19.19 11.93 -3.91
C ARG A 188 -18.30 13.15 -3.67
N ILE A 189 -16.97 12.99 -3.80
CA ILE A 189 -16.03 14.12 -3.77
C ILE A 189 -16.40 15.15 -4.85
N ASP A 190 -16.69 14.70 -6.07
CA ASP A 190 -17.13 15.58 -7.16
C ASP A 190 -18.44 16.29 -6.85
N ALA A 191 -19.41 15.64 -6.22
CA ALA A 191 -20.66 16.27 -5.81
C ALA A 191 -20.43 17.35 -4.76
N LEU A 192 -19.64 17.07 -3.71
CA LEU A 192 -19.29 18.03 -2.66
C LEU A 192 -18.52 19.24 -3.19
N ARG A 193 -17.61 19.00 -4.14
CA ARG A 193 -16.89 20.06 -4.86
C ARG A 193 -17.86 21.01 -5.55
N ARG A 194 -18.89 20.48 -6.25
CA ARG A 194 -19.93 21.30 -6.91
C ARG A 194 -20.80 22.08 -5.91
N GLU A 195 -20.97 21.56 -4.70
CA GLU A 195 -21.65 22.24 -3.60
C GLU A 195 -20.80 23.36 -2.97
N GLY A 196 -19.54 23.52 -3.42
CA GLY A 196 -18.61 24.55 -2.94
C GLY A 196 -17.77 24.15 -1.74
N VAL A 197 -17.79 22.90 -1.31
CA VAL A 197 -16.90 22.38 -0.26
C VAL A 197 -15.47 22.34 -0.78
N ALA A 198 -14.53 22.92 -0.02
CA ALA A 198 -13.10 22.79 -0.28
C ALA A 198 -12.61 21.43 0.24
N ILE A 199 -11.86 20.68 -0.56
CA ILE A 199 -11.42 19.34 -0.19
C ILE A 199 -9.90 19.30 -0.19
N LEU A 200 -9.29 18.96 0.95
CA LEU A 200 -7.88 18.62 1.06
C LEU A 200 -7.77 17.10 1.05
N TYR A 201 -7.33 16.56 -0.08
CA TYR A 201 -7.21 15.12 -0.31
C TYR A 201 -5.76 14.67 -0.14
N ILE A 202 -5.48 13.88 0.90
CA ILE A 202 -4.13 13.37 1.19
C ILE A 202 -4.05 11.95 0.68
N SER A 203 -3.15 11.70 -0.27
CA SER A 203 -2.87 10.37 -0.80
C SER A 203 -1.45 10.31 -1.36
N HIS A 204 -0.89 9.11 -1.35
CA HIS A 204 0.36 8.79 -2.03
C HIS A 204 0.12 8.01 -3.35
N ARG A 205 -1.14 7.74 -3.71
CA ARG A 205 -1.55 7.01 -4.92
C ARG A 205 -1.72 7.99 -6.08
N LEU A 206 -0.77 7.96 -7.00
CA LEU A 206 -0.68 8.92 -8.11
C LEU A 206 -1.86 8.85 -9.09
N ASP A 207 -2.42 7.65 -9.29
CA ASP A 207 -3.60 7.41 -10.11
C ASP A 207 -4.85 8.11 -9.55
N GLU A 208 -5.01 8.14 -8.23
CA GLU A 208 -6.09 8.86 -7.57
C GLU A 208 -5.94 10.36 -7.74
N LEU A 209 -4.72 10.89 -7.51
CA LEU A 209 -4.43 12.31 -7.63
C LEU A 209 -4.72 12.82 -9.05
N ALA A 210 -4.30 12.08 -10.07
CA ALA A 210 -4.56 12.44 -11.47
C ALA A 210 -6.06 12.46 -11.81
N ARG A 211 -6.88 11.64 -11.11
CA ARG A 211 -8.31 11.50 -11.36
C ARG A 211 -9.16 12.61 -10.74
N ILE A 212 -8.83 13.04 -9.50
CA ILE A 212 -9.73 13.87 -8.71
C ILE A 212 -9.21 15.27 -8.40
N ALA A 213 -7.90 15.51 -8.47
CA ALA A 213 -7.30 16.77 -8.06
C ALA A 213 -7.46 17.87 -9.11
N ASP A 214 -7.81 19.06 -8.67
CA ASP A 214 -7.69 20.29 -9.47
C ASP A 214 -6.26 20.83 -9.40
N ARG A 215 -5.63 20.73 -8.21
CA ARG A 215 -4.27 21.19 -7.94
C ARG A 215 -3.54 20.19 -7.05
N ILE A 216 -2.24 20.02 -7.27
CA ILE A 216 -1.39 19.11 -6.51
C ILE A 216 -0.30 19.89 -5.80
N VAL A 217 -0.17 19.62 -4.52
CA VAL A 217 0.87 20.16 -3.64
C VAL A 217 1.73 18.99 -3.15
N VAL A 218 3.05 19.12 -3.32
CA VAL A 218 4.02 18.14 -2.84
C VAL A 218 4.73 18.68 -1.61
N LEU A 219 4.62 17.93 -0.50
CA LEU A 219 5.35 18.21 0.73
C LEU A 219 6.54 17.23 0.85
N ARG A 220 7.75 17.75 1.12
CA ARG A 220 8.96 16.97 1.34
C ARG A 220 9.85 17.62 2.39
N ASP A 221 10.33 16.82 3.35
CA ASP A 221 11.21 17.28 4.45
C ASP A 221 10.67 18.51 5.20
N GLY A 222 9.32 18.55 5.35
CA GLY A 222 8.62 19.64 6.02
C GLY A 222 8.48 20.92 5.20
N LYS A 223 8.78 20.93 3.90
CA LYS A 223 8.66 22.08 3.00
C LYS A 223 7.72 21.79 1.85
N LEU A 224 7.06 22.82 1.36
CA LEU A 224 6.28 22.77 0.14
C LEU A 224 7.24 22.87 -1.05
N ILE A 225 7.28 21.82 -1.90
CA ILE A 225 8.21 21.71 -3.04
C ILE A 225 7.54 22.10 -4.35
N THR A 226 6.27 21.71 -4.51
CA THR A 226 5.49 21.95 -5.73
C THR A 226 4.09 22.36 -5.36
N ASP A 227 3.55 23.33 -6.06
CA ASP A 227 2.15 23.73 -6.04
C ASP A 227 1.75 24.06 -7.49
N ALA A 228 1.00 23.16 -8.13
CA ALA A 228 0.70 23.29 -9.54
C ALA A 228 -0.67 22.67 -9.89
N PRO A 229 -1.34 23.16 -10.97
CA PRO A 229 -2.55 22.53 -11.50
C PRO A 229 -2.28 21.05 -11.86
N ALA A 230 -3.17 20.14 -11.46
CA ALA A 230 -3.00 18.71 -11.69
C ALA A 230 -2.79 18.36 -13.18
N ALA A 231 -3.47 19.06 -14.09
CA ALA A 231 -3.35 18.87 -15.53
C ALA A 231 -1.96 19.19 -16.11
N THR A 232 -1.10 19.92 -15.37
CA THR A 232 0.23 20.34 -15.84
C THR A 232 1.36 19.46 -15.28
N VAL A 233 1.06 18.60 -14.31
CA VAL A 233 2.06 17.77 -13.60
C VAL A 233 2.07 16.38 -14.20
N THR A 234 3.23 15.96 -14.74
CA THR A 234 3.42 14.58 -15.17
C THR A 234 3.68 13.67 -13.97
N GLN A 235 3.37 12.38 -14.11
CA GLN A 235 3.60 11.40 -13.05
C GLN A 235 5.07 11.36 -12.62
N ASP A 236 6.00 11.41 -13.58
CA ASP A 236 7.45 11.41 -13.32
C ASP A 236 7.89 12.66 -12.55
N ALA A 237 7.38 13.85 -12.95
CA ALA A 237 7.68 15.09 -12.24
C ALA A 237 7.16 15.05 -10.79
N LEU A 238 6.00 14.42 -10.58
CA LEU A 238 5.42 14.23 -9.25
C LEU A 238 6.28 13.30 -8.39
N ILE A 239 6.68 12.15 -8.92
CA ILE A 239 7.58 11.20 -8.25
C ILE A 239 8.91 11.89 -7.91
N GLN A 240 9.50 12.62 -8.87
CA GLN A 240 10.75 13.34 -8.64
C GLN A 240 10.61 14.41 -7.55
N ALA A 241 9.50 15.17 -7.52
CA ALA A 241 9.24 16.15 -6.49
C ALA A 241 9.08 15.50 -5.10
N MET A 242 8.40 14.35 -5.02
CA MET A 242 8.20 13.59 -3.78
C MET A 242 9.53 13.01 -3.25
N VAL A 243 10.29 12.32 -4.10
CA VAL A 243 11.49 11.54 -3.72
C VAL A 243 12.75 12.41 -3.68
N GLY A 244 12.79 13.53 -4.41
CA GLY A 244 13.91 14.47 -4.42
C GLY A 244 15.15 14.03 -5.18
N ARG A 245 15.07 12.93 -5.90
CA ARG A 245 16.10 12.43 -6.82
C ARG A 245 15.43 12.00 -8.12
N ALA A 246 16.18 12.02 -9.23
CA ALA A 246 15.68 11.44 -10.46
C ALA A 246 15.41 9.94 -10.20
N VAL A 247 14.15 9.56 -10.26
CA VAL A 247 13.74 8.17 -10.28
C VAL A 247 13.66 7.80 -11.74
N PRO A 248 14.21 6.67 -12.19
CA PRO A 248 14.01 6.23 -13.57
C PRO A 248 12.51 6.24 -13.88
N ALA A 249 12.12 6.85 -15.01
CA ALA A 249 10.73 6.94 -15.42
C ALA A 249 10.07 5.57 -15.34
N GLU A 250 8.84 5.49 -14.79
CA GLU A 250 8.08 4.24 -14.77
C GLU A 250 7.97 3.74 -16.23
N GLY A 251 8.74 2.70 -16.56
CA GLY A 251 8.64 1.97 -17.82
C GLY A 251 9.73 2.21 -18.87
N ALA A 252 10.39 3.37 -18.98
CA ALA A 252 11.21 3.65 -20.17
C ALA A 252 12.70 3.27 -20.06
N ALA A 253 13.39 3.56 -18.94
CA ALA A 253 14.80 3.17 -18.77
C ALA A 253 14.95 1.74 -18.20
N SER A 254 13.96 1.31 -17.40
CA SER A 254 13.96 -0.03 -16.84
C SER A 254 13.58 -1.12 -17.84
N ASP A 255 12.69 -0.85 -18.79
CA ASP A 255 12.27 -1.84 -19.78
C ASP A 255 13.34 -2.09 -20.83
N ALA A 256 14.11 -1.08 -21.26
CA ALA A 256 15.23 -1.24 -22.17
C ALA A 256 16.43 -1.93 -21.51
N GLU A 257 16.77 -1.57 -20.26
CA GLU A 257 17.83 -2.23 -19.49
C GLU A 257 17.42 -3.61 -18.95
N ARG A 258 16.12 -3.82 -18.68
CA ARG A 258 15.60 -5.10 -18.22
C ARG A 258 15.24 -6.03 -19.38
N SER A 259 14.82 -5.52 -20.55
CA SER A 259 14.71 -6.30 -21.79
C SER A 259 16.07 -6.77 -22.30
N ALA A 260 17.15 -6.08 -21.93
CA ALA A 260 18.53 -6.53 -22.12
C ALA A 260 18.99 -7.55 -21.07
N ARG A 261 18.20 -7.82 -20.03
CA ARG A 261 18.40 -9.03 -19.23
C ARG A 261 17.94 -10.21 -20.08
N GLU A 262 18.89 -10.77 -20.82
CA GLU A 262 18.74 -12.15 -21.28
C GLU A 262 18.34 -12.99 -20.05
N PRO A 263 17.39 -13.95 -20.20
CA PRO A 263 17.13 -14.94 -19.17
C PRO A 263 18.50 -15.45 -18.74
N ARG A 264 18.90 -15.19 -17.50
CA ARG A 264 20.23 -15.61 -17.06
C ARG A 264 20.35 -17.09 -17.32
N PRO A 265 21.36 -17.55 -18.08
CA PRO A 265 21.56 -18.95 -18.30
C PRO A 265 21.98 -19.56 -16.95
N GLY A 266 21.01 -19.92 -16.13
CA GLY A 266 21.19 -21.03 -15.22
C GLY A 266 21.33 -22.27 -16.10
N ASP A 267 22.02 -23.25 -15.63
CA ASP A 267 22.14 -24.60 -16.24
C ASP A 267 20.78 -25.30 -16.46
N GLY A 268 19.67 -24.56 -16.48
CA GLY A 268 18.29 -25.04 -16.62
C GLY A 268 17.71 -25.69 -15.36
N THR A 269 18.49 -25.81 -14.28
CA THR A 269 18.03 -26.41 -13.03
C THR A 269 17.39 -25.33 -12.15
N PRO A 270 16.07 -25.40 -11.83
CA PRO A 270 15.43 -24.45 -10.94
C PRO A 270 15.97 -24.55 -9.51
N ALA A 271 15.94 -23.44 -8.77
CA ALA A 271 16.28 -23.40 -7.34
C ALA A 271 15.10 -23.81 -6.44
N LEU A 272 13.90 -23.62 -6.93
CA LEU A 272 12.63 -24.03 -6.30
C LEU A 272 11.74 -24.69 -7.34
N ARG A 273 11.18 -25.86 -7.01
CA ARG A 273 10.09 -26.48 -7.76
C ARG A 273 8.98 -26.87 -6.81
N VAL A 274 7.77 -26.49 -7.16
CA VAL A 274 6.53 -26.84 -6.47
C VAL A 274 5.70 -27.66 -7.44
N THR A 275 5.20 -28.84 -7.01
CA THR A 275 4.43 -29.74 -7.87
C THR A 275 3.19 -30.22 -7.13
N GLY A 276 2.00 -29.92 -7.68
CA GLY A 276 0.72 -30.41 -7.17
C GLY A 276 0.37 -29.93 -5.76
N LEU A 277 0.91 -28.77 -5.31
CA LEU A 277 0.72 -28.32 -3.94
C LEU A 277 -0.76 -27.98 -3.69
N THR A 278 -1.31 -28.61 -2.64
CA THR A 278 -2.75 -28.54 -2.37
C THR A 278 -3.02 -28.37 -0.88
N ARG A 279 -3.96 -27.47 -0.56
CA ARG A 279 -4.68 -27.33 0.71
C ARG A 279 -6.05 -26.73 0.43
N ALA A 280 -7.05 -27.58 0.28
CA ALA A 280 -8.40 -27.12 -0.03
C ALA A 280 -9.02 -26.33 1.14
N PRO A 281 -9.86 -25.29 0.86
CA PRO A 281 -10.22 -24.79 -0.46
C PRO A 281 -9.25 -23.75 -1.05
N ALA A 282 -8.28 -23.25 -0.27
CA ALA A 282 -7.48 -22.07 -0.59
C ALA A 282 -6.44 -22.29 -1.70
N VAL A 283 -5.82 -23.49 -1.76
CA VAL A 283 -4.82 -23.84 -2.77
C VAL A 283 -5.16 -25.20 -3.36
N ARG A 284 -5.16 -25.30 -4.69
CA ARG A 284 -5.62 -26.50 -5.43
C ARG A 284 -4.66 -26.82 -6.58
N ASP A 285 -3.84 -27.84 -6.41
CA ASP A 285 -2.98 -28.42 -7.46
C ASP A 285 -2.08 -27.37 -8.15
N VAL A 286 -1.34 -26.60 -7.33
CA VAL A 286 -0.46 -25.54 -7.84
C VAL A 286 0.92 -26.11 -8.15
N SER A 287 1.40 -25.85 -9.39
CA SER A 287 2.71 -26.29 -9.88
C SER A 287 3.43 -25.16 -10.60
N PHE A 288 4.68 -24.91 -10.21
CA PHE A 288 5.58 -23.95 -10.86
C PHE A 288 7.04 -24.21 -10.47
N ALA A 289 7.96 -23.61 -11.19
CA ALA A 289 9.38 -23.64 -10.85
C ALA A 289 10.00 -22.27 -11.02
N VAL A 290 11.04 -21.96 -10.21
CA VAL A 290 11.76 -20.70 -10.22
C VAL A 290 13.25 -20.95 -10.35
N ALA A 291 13.89 -20.30 -11.32
CA ALA A 291 15.32 -20.44 -11.57
C ALA A 291 16.16 -19.55 -10.62
N PRO A 292 17.44 -19.88 -10.40
CA PRO A 292 18.36 -18.97 -9.73
C PRO A 292 18.44 -17.63 -10.47
N GLY A 293 18.28 -16.52 -9.75
CA GLY A 293 18.29 -15.16 -10.32
C GLY A 293 16.98 -14.71 -10.94
N GLU A 294 15.94 -15.54 -10.91
CA GLU A 294 14.61 -15.21 -11.41
C GLU A 294 13.76 -14.54 -10.32
N ILE A 295 12.95 -13.57 -10.74
CA ILE A 295 11.85 -13.00 -9.97
C ILE A 295 10.54 -13.50 -10.56
N PHE A 296 9.89 -14.44 -9.88
CA PHE A 296 8.59 -15.00 -10.27
C PHE A 296 7.48 -14.28 -9.51
N GLY A 297 6.62 -13.56 -10.24
CA GLY A 297 5.47 -12.87 -9.69
C GLY A 297 4.25 -13.77 -9.56
N ILE A 298 3.42 -13.56 -8.55
CA ILE A 298 2.11 -14.20 -8.41
C ILE A 298 1.04 -13.12 -8.28
N ALA A 299 0.23 -12.96 -9.31
CA ALA A 299 -0.93 -12.09 -9.39
C ALA A 299 -2.22 -12.84 -9.03
N GLY A 300 -3.30 -12.09 -8.76
CA GLY A 300 -4.64 -12.64 -8.52
C GLY A 300 -5.50 -11.71 -7.69
N LEU A 301 -6.80 -11.95 -7.67
CA LEU A 301 -7.74 -11.18 -6.86
C LEU A 301 -7.55 -11.47 -5.35
N VAL A 302 -8.07 -10.61 -4.50
CA VAL A 302 -8.14 -10.85 -3.05
C VAL A 302 -8.88 -12.16 -2.79
N GLY A 303 -8.30 -13.05 -1.97
CA GLY A 303 -8.84 -14.38 -1.70
C GLY A 303 -8.53 -15.44 -2.78
N ALA A 304 -7.66 -15.15 -3.76
CA ALA A 304 -7.26 -16.13 -4.78
C ALA A 304 -6.35 -17.25 -4.24
N GLY A 305 -5.85 -17.16 -3.00
CA GLY A 305 -5.00 -18.18 -2.37
C GLY A 305 -3.50 -17.89 -2.44
N ARG A 306 -3.10 -16.66 -2.77
CA ARG A 306 -1.68 -16.25 -2.97
C ARG A 306 -0.86 -16.37 -1.68
N THR A 307 -1.31 -15.71 -0.61
CA THR A 307 -0.68 -15.75 0.72
C THR A 307 -0.65 -17.17 1.26
N GLU A 308 -1.75 -17.90 1.12
CA GLU A 308 -1.86 -19.30 1.55
C GLU A 308 -0.84 -20.19 0.82
N LEU A 309 -0.61 -19.95 -0.48
CA LEU A 309 0.42 -20.66 -1.25
C LEU A 309 1.82 -20.43 -0.66
N LEU A 310 2.20 -19.17 -0.37
CA LEU A 310 3.49 -18.88 0.25
C LEU A 310 3.60 -19.50 1.65
N ARG A 311 2.53 -19.47 2.44
CA ARG A 311 2.47 -20.09 3.76
C ARG A 311 2.65 -21.60 3.70
N LEU A 312 2.11 -22.27 2.68
CA LEU A 312 2.33 -23.71 2.44
C LEU A 312 3.79 -24.01 2.08
N ILE A 313 4.40 -23.22 1.19
CA ILE A 313 5.81 -23.42 0.80
C ILE A 313 6.73 -23.17 2.00
N PHE A 314 6.38 -22.25 2.88
CA PHE A 314 7.16 -21.94 4.08
C PHE A 314 6.85 -22.86 5.27
N GLY A 315 5.79 -23.68 5.19
CA GLY A 315 5.41 -24.58 6.27
C GLY A 315 4.75 -23.88 7.47
N ALA A 316 4.26 -22.63 7.29
CA ALA A 316 3.38 -21.97 8.25
C ALA A 316 2.03 -22.66 8.30
N ASP A 317 1.61 -23.20 7.15
CA ASP A 317 0.45 -24.06 6.98
C ASP A 317 0.87 -25.43 6.44
N ARG A 318 0.11 -26.48 6.75
CA ARG A 318 0.37 -27.83 6.26
C ARG A 318 -0.29 -28.08 4.90
N ALA A 319 0.46 -28.61 3.95
CA ALA A 319 -0.08 -29.09 2.69
C ALA A 319 -0.77 -30.44 2.89
N ASP A 320 -1.89 -30.64 2.16
CA ASP A 320 -2.60 -31.93 2.11
C ASP A 320 -1.95 -32.86 1.09
N ALA A 321 -1.41 -32.30 -0.01
CA ALA A 321 -0.73 -33.02 -1.09
C ALA A 321 0.28 -32.12 -1.81
N GLY A 322 1.13 -32.75 -2.63
CA GLY A 322 2.14 -32.08 -3.44
C GLY A 322 3.56 -32.27 -2.91
N THR A 323 4.52 -31.77 -3.67
CA THR A 323 5.95 -31.86 -3.35
C THR A 323 6.64 -30.53 -3.55
N ILE A 324 7.63 -30.26 -2.71
CA ILE A 324 8.52 -29.10 -2.80
C ILE A 324 9.94 -29.63 -2.95
N GLU A 325 10.66 -29.11 -3.94
CA GLU A 325 12.06 -29.44 -4.18
C GLU A 325 12.87 -28.13 -4.15
N VAL A 326 14.02 -28.15 -3.48
CA VAL A 326 14.89 -26.97 -3.29
C VAL A 326 16.34 -27.33 -3.51
N GLY A 327 17.11 -26.37 -4.01
CA GLY A 327 18.56 -26.47 -4.16
C GLY A 327 19.02 -26.73 -5.59
N SER A 328 20.34 -26.75 -5.78
CA SER A 328 20.99 -27.12 -7.05
C SER A 328 22.08 -28.15 -6.75
N PRO A 329 21.86 -29.44 -7.07
CA PRO A 329 20.66 -30.03 -7.71
C PRO A 329 19.42 -30.01 -6.80
N LEU A 330 18.23 -30.00 -7.42
CA LEU A 330 16.96 -30.10 -6.71
C LEU A 330 16.86 -31.36 -5.86
N LYS A 331 16.37 -31.19 -4.63
CA LYS A 331 16.08 -32.30 -3.72
C LYS A 331 14.68 -32.14 -3.14
N PRO A 332 13.87 -33.19 -3.12
CA PRO A 332 12.58 -33.11 -2.44
C PRO A 332 12.79 -32.88 -0.95
N VAL A 333 12.06 -31.93 -0.41
CA VAL A 333 12.14 -31.56 1.00
C VAL A 333 10.78 -31.75 1.67
N ARG A 334 10.81 -32.18 2.93
CA ARG A 334 9.61 -32.26 3.77
C ARG A 334 9.55 -31.03 4.67
N ILE A 335 8.55 -30.20 4.46
CA ILE A 335 8.34 -28.98 5.21
C ILE A 335 7.06 -29.13 6.03
N HIS A 336 7.21 -29.20 7.34
CA HIS A 336 6.10 -29.32 8.30
C HIS A 336 6.03 -28.11 9.24
N SER A 337 7.05 -27.24 9.20
CA SER A 337 7.16 -26.06 10.02
C SER A 337 8.01 -24.98 9.33
N PRO A 338 7.88 -23.69 9.70
CA PRO A 338 8.79 -22.62 9.26
C PRO A 338 10.27 -22.95 9.50
N GLY A 339 10.57 -23.63 10.62
CA GLY A 339 11.94 -24.06 10.93
C GLY A 339 12.51 -25.06 9.92
N ASP A 340 11.67 -25.92 9.32
CA ASP A 340 12.09 -26.82 8.26
C ASP A 340 12.41 -26.04 6.98
N ALA A 341 11.53 -25.13 6.57
CA ALA A 341 11.73 -24.27 5.39
C ALA A 341 13.05 -23.50 5.50
N VAL A 342 13.29 -22.89 6.64
CA VAL A 342 14.53 -22.13 6.91
C VAL A 342 15.76 -23.03 6.86
N ARG A 343 15.71 -24.25 7.37
CA ARG A 343 16.82 -25.24 7.28
C ARG A 343 17.10 -25.67 5.83
N HIS A 344 16.07 -25.69 4.99
CA HIS A 344 16.18 -26.00 3.57
C HIS A 344 16.45 -24.78 2.70
N GLY A 345 16.70 -23.60 3.31
CA GLY A 345 17.10 -22.41 2.57
C GLY A 345 15.95 -21.61 1.98
N ILE A 346 14.75 -21.66 2.58
CA ILE A 346 13.60 -20.85 2.20
C ILE A 346 13.36 -19.80 3.30
N SER A 347 13.14 -18.55 2.92
CA SER A 347 12.74 -17.46 3.81
C SER A 347 11.44 -16.83 3.33
N LEU A 348 10.61 -16.32 4.25
CA LEU A 348 9.34 -15.66 3.95
C LEU A 348 9.26 -14.30 4.62
N LEU A 349 9.08 -13.25 3.82
CA LEU A 349 8.60 -11.96 4.27
C LEU A 349 7.07 -11.98 4.22
N THR A 350 6.43 -11.84 5.37
CA THR A 350 4.96 -11.89 5.52
C THR A 350 4.30 -10.57 5.17
N GLU A 351 3.04 -10.61 4.74
CA GLU A 351 2.20 -9.43 4.50
C GLU A 351 2.03 -8.60 5.77
N ASP A 352 1.69 -9.26 6.90
CA ASP A 352 1.54 -8.59 8.20
C ASP A 352 2.87 -8.53 8.95
N ARG A 353 3.58 -7.40 8.70
CA ARG A 353 4.85 -7.15 9.41
C ARG A 353 4.68 -6.84 10.89
N LYS A 354 3.50 -6.34 11.32
CA LYS A 354 3.28 -5.90 12.69
C LYS A 354 3.00 -7.07 13.62
N ASP A 355 2.20 -8.02 13.17
CA ASP A 355 1.78 -9.15 13.99
C ASP A 355 2.64 -10.40 13.75
N GLU A 356 3.12 -10.63 12.52
CA GLU A 356 3.90 -11.82 12.15
C GLU A 356 5.37 -11.53 11.84
N GLY A 357 5.68 -10.31 11.33
CA GLY A 357 7.00 -10.01 10.77
C GLY A 357 8.01 -9.45 11.76
N LEU A 358 7.62 -8.63 12.73
CA LEU A 358 8.52 -7.86 13.59
C LEU A 358 8.06 -7.87 15.05
N MET A 359 9.01 -7.81 15.96
CA MET A 359 8.76 -7.55 17.38
C MET A 359 8.86 -6.05 17.63
N LEU A 360 7.74 -5.32 17.51
CA LEU A 360 7.70 -3.85 17.48
C LEU A 360 8.29 -3.19 18.72
N GLY A 361 8.14 -3.80 19.89
CA GLY A 361 8.69 -3.29 21.16
C GLY A 361 10.19 -3.53 21.35
N LEU A 362 10.84 -4.32 20.47
CA LEU A 362 12.25 -4.63 20.56
C LEU A 362 13.10 -3.75 19.65
N PRO A 363 14.40 -3.57 19.98
CA PRO A 363 15.37 -2.84 19.15
C PRO A 363 15.49 -3.36 17.72
N ILE A 364 15.89 -2.50 16.80
CA ILE A 364 16.26 -2.86 15.42
C ILE A 364 17.30 -3.99 15.44
N ALA A 365 18.33 -3.87 16.30
CA ALA A 365 19.40 -4.84 16.41
C ALA A 365 18.86 -6.24 16.71
N THR A 366 17.99 -6.36 17.69
CA THR A 366 17.38 -7.64 18.10
C THR A 366 16.50 -8.20 16.98
N ASN A 367 15.66 -7.37 16.35
CA ASN A 367 14.84 -7.82 15.24
C ASN A 367 15.64 -8.41 14.07
N ILE A 368 16.76 -7.78 13.70
CA ILE A 368 17.64 -8.28 12.64
C ILE A 368 18.34 -9.58 13.08
N ALA A 369 18.86 -9.61 14.30
CA ALA A 369 19.57 -10.76 14.84
C ALA A 369 18.72 -12.03 14.95
N LEU A 370 17.40 -11.90 15.17
CA LEU A 370 16.46 -13.02 15.19
C LEU A 370 16.47 -13.85 13.89
N GLY A 371 16.85 -13.26 12.75
CA GLY A 371 17.01 -13.98 11.50
C GLY A 371 18.09 -15.06 11.55
N ASN A 372 19.21 -14.80 12.25
CA ASN A 372 20.31 -15.74 12.42
C ASN A 372 21.04 -15.53 13.76
N MET A 373 20.48 -16.03 14.83
CA MET A 373 21.04 -15.91 16.18
C MET A 373 22.47 -16.49 16.32
N ALA A 374 22.83 -17.44 15.44
CA ALA A 374 24.17 -18.04 15.49
C ALA A 374 25.30 -17.00 15.22
N THR A 375 25.03 -15.97 14.42
CA THR A 375 26.03 -14.93 14.09
C THR A 375 26.33 -14.01 15.26
N VAL A 376 25.38 -13.84 16.18
CA VAL A 376 25.46 -12.94 17.34
C VAL A 376 25.67 -13.67 18.67
N THR A 377 25.74 -15.02 18.66
CA THR A 377 26.01 -15.82 19.85
C THR A 377 27.40 -16.42 19.85
N LYS A 378 27.98 -16.62 21.03
CA LYS A 378 29.24 -17.36 21.23
C LYS A 378 29.08 -18.27 22.43
N ARG A 379 29.24 -19.58 22.25
CA ARG A 379 29.08 -20.59 23.29
C ARG A 379 27.71 -20.52 24.01
N GLY A 380 26.65 -20.22 23.26
CA GLY A 380 25.28 -20.06 23.79
C GLY A 380 24.98 -18.68 24.42
N TRP A 381 25.93 -17.78 24.53
CA TRP A 381 25.76 -16.45 25.09
C TRP A 381 25.62 -15.40 23.99
N LEU A 382 24.60 -14.56 24.09
CA LEU A 382 24.41 -13.40 23.21
C LEU A 382 25.58 -12.43 23.38
N GLN A 383 26.08 -11.92 22.26
CA GLN A 383 27.15 -10.91 22.20
C GLN A 383 26.57 -9.55 21.75
N PRO A 384 26.22 -8.63 22.66
CA PRO A 384 25.58 -7.36 22.30
C PRO A 384 26.37 -6.51 21.30
N ALA A 385 27.72 -6.57 21.39
CA ALA A 385 28.59 -5.85 20.46
C ALA A 385 28.45 -6.39 19.01
N ARG A 386 28.29 -7.72 18.84
CA ARG A 386 28.08 -8.34 17.53
C ARG A 386 26.70 -8.03 17.00
N GLU A 387 25.67 -8.06 17.86
CA GLU A 387 24.31 -7.70 17.51
C GLU A 387 24.22 -6.27 16.99
N ARG A 388 24.84 -5.30 17.68
CA ARG A 388 24.93 -3.90 17.21
C ARG A 388 25.68 -3.77 15.90
N ALA A 389 26.84 -4.42 15.78
CA ALA A 389 27.64 -4.37 14.54
C ALA A 389 26.88 -4.95 13.34
N LEU A 390 26.14 -6.05 13.56
CA LEU A 390 25.25 -6.65 12.57
C LEU A 390 24.18 -5.65 12.11
N ALA A 391 23.46 -5.05 13.05
CA ALA A 391 22.42 -4.07 12.77
C ALA A 391 22.99 -2.85 12.03
N GLN A 392 24.14 -2.34 12.45
CA GLN A 392 24.77 -1.18 11.82
C GLN A 392 25.11 -1.44 10.33
N ARG A 393 25.58 -2.66 9.99
CA ARG A 393 25.80 -3.05 8.59
C ARG A 393 24.51 -2.98 7.76
N HIS A 394 23.42 -3.57 8.27
CA HIS A 394 22.13 -3.58 7.57
C HIS A 394 21.47 -2.21 7.51
N ILE A 395 21.58 -1.41 8.58
CA ILE A 395 21.12 -0.01 8.59
C ILE A 395 21.78 0.78 7.47
N GLY A 396 23.11 0.65 7.32
CA GLY A 396 23.85 1.30 6.24
C GLY A 396 23.51 0.75 4.86
N ALA A 397 23.52 -0.57 4.69
CA ALA A 397 23.30 -1.23 3.40
C ALA A 397 21.88 -0.97 2.84
N LEU A 398 20.86 -0.96 3.70
CA LEU A 398 19.46 -0.76 3.31
C LEU A 398 18.99 0.70 3.49
N ARG A 399 19.91 1.58 3.91
CA ARG A 399 19.59 2.99 4.17
C ARG A 399 18.37 3.14 5.09
N ILE A 400 18.36 2.40 6.22
CA ILE A 400 17.27 2.47 7.21
C ILE A 400 17.40 3.81 7.93
N ARG A 401 16.37 4.66 7.86
CA ARG A 401 16.32 5.94 8.58
C ARG A 401 15.87 5.67 10.03
N CYS A 402 16.82 5.75 10.96
CA CYS A 402 16.60 5.50 12.38
C CYS A 402 17.59 6.31 13.24
N GLY A 403 17.31 6.42 14.53
CA GLY A 403 18.20 7.04 15.52
C GLY A 403 19.36 6.14 15.97
N GLY A 404 19.37 4.86 15.55
CA GLY A 404 20.42 3.90 15.86
C GLY A 404 19.90 2.48 16.05
N PRO A 405 20.80 1.49 16.26
CA PRO A 405 20.43 0.07 16.37
C PRO A 405 19.55 -0.25 17.57
N GLU A 406 19.59 0.56 18.61
CA GLU A 406 18.85 0.36 19.89
C GLU A 406 17.42 0.91 19.82
N GLN A 407 17.06 1.64 18.76
CA GLN A 407 15.71 2.20 18.60
C GLN A 407 14.68 1.09 18.46
N PRO A 408 13.54 1.13 19.18
CA PRO A 408 12.43 0.21 18.99
C PRO A 408 11.88 0.29 17.56
N VAL A 409 11.62 -0.87 16.94
CA VAL A 409 11.14 -0.93 15.55
C VAL A 409 9.76 -0.28 15.40
N GLY A 410 8.92 -0.32 16.45
CA GLY A 410 7.60 0.31 16.44
C GLY A 410 7.61 1.82 16.20
N GLU A 411 8.72 2.51 16.49
CA GLU A 411 8.88 3.96 16.28
C GLU A 411 9.27 4.33 14.84
N LEU A 412 9.62 3.34 14.01
CA LEU A 412 10.02 3.56 12.62
C LEU A 412 8.79 3.78 11.71
N SER A 413 9.01 4.52 10.62
CA SER A 413 8.03 4.56 9.53
C SER A 413 7.84 3.17 8.89
N GLY A 414 6.67 2.95 8.26
CA GLY A 414 6.35 1.68 7.62
C GLY A 414 7.41 1.18 6.65
N GLY A 415 7.97 2.05 5.81
CA GLY A 415 9.04 1.69 4.88
C GLY A 415 10.34 1.27 5.58
N ASN A 416 10.69 1.90 6.70
CA ASN A 416 11.87 1.49 7.48
C ASN A 416 11.63 0.20 8.26
N GLN A 417 10.43 -0.03 8.77
CA GLN A 417 10.03 -1.32 9.35
C GLN A 417 10.17 -2.45 8.32
N GLN A 418 9.72 -2.22 7.08
CA GLN A 418 9.84 -3.18 5.99
C GLN A 418 11.31 -3.52 5.69
N LYS A 419 12.18 -2.51 5.65
CA LYS A 419 13.63 -2.70 5.47
C LYS A 419 14.25 -3.51 6.62
N VAL A 420 13.79 -3.34 7.87
CA VAL A 420 14.22 -4.16 9.02
C VAL A 420 13.77 -5.61 8.85
N ALA A 421 12.52 -5.84 8.44
CA ALA A 421 12.00 -7.18 8.18
C ALA A 421 12.79 -7.90 7.07
N ILE A 422 13.14 -7.19 6.00
CA ILE A 422 13.98 -7.72 4.93
C ILE A 422 15.40 -7.99 5.45
N ALA A 423 16.01 -7.07 6.21
CA ALA A 423 17.36 -7.23 6.79
C ALA A 423 17.48 -8.52 7.61
N ARG A 424 16.45 -8.86 8.38
CA ARG A 424 16.35 -10.08 9.17
C ARG A 424 16.56 -11.35 8.32
N TRP A 425 15.98 -11.41 7.12
CA TRP A 425 16.12 -12.56 6.23
C TRP A 425 17.39 -12.54 5.40
N LEU A 426 17.93 -11.35 5.08
CA LEU A 426 19.20 -11.23 4.36
C LEU A 426 20.39 -11.80 5.15
N GLU A 427 20.35 -11.72 6.48
CA GLU A 427 21.41 -12.25 7.33
C GLU A 427 21.50 -13.78 7.26
N ARG A 428 20.46 -14.45 6.78
CA ARG A 428 20.46 -15.91 6.65
C ARG A 428 21.00 -16.41 5.32
N ASP A 429 21.13 -15.53 4.34
CA ASP A 429 21.65 -15.82 2.99
C ASP A 429 20.99 -17.01 2.28
N THR A 430 19.66 -17.16 2.43
CA THR A 430 18.89 -18.23 1.82
C THR A 430 18.84 -18.13 0.30
N PRO A 431 18.88 -19.26 -0.45
CA PRO A 431 18.79 -19.25 -1.91
C PRO A 431 17.38 -18.91 -2.43
N VAL A 432 16.32 -19.21 -1.67
CA VAL A 432 14.93 -18.97 -2.05
C VAL A 432 14.31 -17.95 -1.09
N LEU A 433 13.75 -16.91 -1.64
CA LEU A 433 13.12 -15.81 -0.89
C LEU A 433 11.68 -15.63 -1.37
N LEU A 434 10.74 -15.75 -0.45
CA LEU A 434 9.32 -15.53 -0.66
C LEU A 434 8.95 -14.16 -0.10
N PHE A 435 8.27 -13.33 -0.88
CA PHE A 435 7.84 -11.99 -0.51
C PHE A 435 6.33 -11.86 -0.66
N ASP A 436 5.63 -11.67 0.43
CA ASP A 436 4.19 -11.41 0.44
C ASP A 436 3.94 -9.91 0.63
N GLU A 437 3.41 -9.26 -0.40
CA GLU A 437 3.10 -7.82 -0.45
C GLU A 437 4.28 -6.94 0.05
N PRO A 438 5.49 -7.05 -0.55
CA PRO A 438 6.72 -6.45 0.01
C PRO A 438 6.67 -4.93 0.11
N THR A 439 5.79 -4.26 -0.61
CA THR A 439 5.66 -2.80 -0.63
C THR A 439 4.38 -2.28 -0.02
N ARG A 440 3.58 -3.14 0.61
CA ARG A 440 2.32 -2.74 1.24
C ARG A 440 2.55 -1.78 2.40
N GLY A 441 1.86 -0.62 2.35
CA GLY A 441 1.95 0.41 3.40
C GLY A 441 3.32 1.08 3.50
N VAL A 442 4.06 1.11 2.41
CA VAL A 442 5.29 1.90 2.28
C VAL A 442 5.07 3.09 1.32
N ASP A 443 5.86 4.14 1.51
CA ASP A 443 5.81 5.30 0.61
C ASP A 443 6.47 5.02 -0.74
N VAL A 444 6.21 5.91 -1.71
CA VAL A 444 6.70 5.77 -3.09
C VAL A 444 8.22 5.65 -3.14
N GLY A 445 8.96 6.45 -2.35
CA GLY A 445 10.41 6.43 -2.34
C GLY A 445 10.97 5.10 -1.79
N ALA A 446 10.38 4.60 -0.68
CA ALA A 446 10.74 3.30 -0.11
C ALA A 446 10.39 2.13 -1.03
N LYS A 447 9.32 2.25 -1.84
CA LYS A 447 8.92 1.26 -2.84
C LYS A 447 10.04 1.01 -3.86
N PHE A 448 10.61 2.09 -4.42
CA PHE A 448 11.73 1.98 -5.36
C PHE A 448 13.02 1.44 -4.71
N ASP A 449 13.29 1.78 -3.45
CA ASP A 449 14.42 1.20 -2.72
C ASP A 449 14.27 -0.32 -2.55
N ILE A 450 13.04 -0.80 -2.29
CA ILE A 450 12.73 -2.24 -2.19
C ILE A 450 12.89 -2.91 -3.57
N TYR A 451 12.42 -2.28 -4.65
CA TYR A 451 12.61 -2.82 -6.01
C TYR A 451 14.09 -3.00 -6.36
N ALA A 452 14.91 -1.98 -6.13
CA ALA A 452 16.36 -2.06 -6.34
C ALA A 452 17.02 -3.16 -5.49
N LEU A 453 16.50 -3.39 -4.28
CA LEU A 453 16.96 -4.46 -3.41
C LEU A 453 16.60 -5.84 -3.97
N LEU A 454 15.35 -6.06 -4.40
CA LEU A 454 14.90 -7.33 -4.99
C LEU A 454 15.68 -7.65 -6.28
N ASP A 455 15.87 -6.65 -7.13
CA ASP A 455 16.72 -6.75 -8.32
C ASP A 455 18.17 -7.13 -7.96
N GLY A 456 18.72 -6.50 -6.93
CA GLY A 456 20.06 -6.82 -6.43
C GLY A 456 20.18 -8.24 -5.84
N LEU A 457 19.12 -8.77 -5.24
CA LEU A 457 19.08 -10.15 -4.76
C LEU A 457 19.01 -11.16 -5.91
N ALA A 458 18.16 -10.91 -6.89
CA ALA A 458 18.10 -11.73 -8.12
C ALA A 458 19.46 -11.69 -8.86
N ALA A 459 20.09 -10.51 -8.94
CA ALA A 459 21.43 -10.34 -9.51
C ALA A 459 22.50 -11.22 -8.85
N ARG A 460 22.34 -11.54 -7.56
CA ARG A 460 23.22 -12.44 -6.80
C ARG A 460 22.84 -13.92 -6.92
N GLY A 461 21.92 -14.27 -7.83
CA GLY A 461 21.49 -15.64 -8.08
C GLY A 461 20.43 -16.18 -7.12
N LYS A 462 19.78 -15.31 -6.32
CA LYS A 462 18.65 -15.74 -5.47
C LYS A 462 17.40 -15.97 -6.32
N ALA A 463 16.62 -17.01 -6.00
CA ALA A 463 15.31 -17.23 -6.59
C ALA A 463 14.27 -16.51 -5.74
N LEU A 464 13.49 -15.62 -6.35
CA LEU A 464 12.50 -14.79 -5.66
C LEU A 464 11.09 -15.15 -6.11
N VAL A 465 10.17 -15.34 -5.18
CA VAL A 465 8.74 -15.41 -5.43
C VAL A 465 8.10 -14.17 -4.81
N VAL A 466 7.43 -13.36 -5.60
CA VAL A 466 6.82 -12.10 -5.16
C VAL A 466 5.32 -12.16 -5.38
N VAL A 467 4.56 -12.07 -4.31
CA VAL A 467 3.10 -11.87 -4.34
C VAL A 467 2.82 -10.39 -4.18
N SER A 468 2.00 -9.83 -5.07
CA SER A 468 1.52 -8.45 -4.93
C SER A 468 0.09 -8.32 -5.46
N SER A 469 -0.69 -7.45 -4.82
CA SER A 469 -1.99 -6.98 -5.29
C SER A 469 -1.87 -5.85 -6.33
N ASP A 470 -0.68 -5.22 -6.42
CA ASP A 470 -0.37 -4.19 -7.41
C ASP A 470 0.23 -4.83 -8.67
N LEU A 471 -0.60 -4.96 -9.73
CA LEU A 471 -0.16 -5.54 -10.99
C LEU A 471 1.00 -4.77 -11.62
N ARG A 472 1.04 -3.43 -11.46
CA ARG A 472 2.14 -2.60 -11.99
C ARG A 472 3.45 -2.96 -11.33
N GLU A 473 3.44 -3.22 -10.01
CA GLU A 473 4.60 -3.71 -9.29
C GLU A 473 5.13 -5.02 -9.89
N LEU A 474 4.25 -6.01 -10.10
CA LEU A 474 4.65 -7.29 -10.69
C LEU A 474 5.16 -7.13 -12.12
N MET A 475 4.47 -6.32 -12.94
CA MET A 475 4.88 -6.05 -14.33
C MET A 475 6.26 -5.39 -14.39
N GLN A 476 6.58 -4.54 -13.41
CA GLN A 476 7.85 -3.86 -13.32
C GLN A 476 8.99 -4.77 -12.84
N LEU A 477 8.74 -5.60 -11.83
CA LEU A 477 9.79 -6.39 -11.15
C LEU A 477 10.04 -7.75 -11.78
N CYS A 478 8.98 -8.46 -12.22
CA CYS A 478 9.05 -9.89 -12.43
C CYS A 478 9.53 -10.28 -13.83
N ASP A 479 10.20 -11.43 -13.94
CA ASP A 479 10.60 -12.03 -15.21
C ASP A 479 9.47 -12.89 -15.78
N ARG A 480 8.67 -13.49 -14.89
CA ARG A 480 7.44 -14.23 -15.21
C ARG A 480 6.36 -13.91 -14.18
N ILE A 481 5.09 -13.92 -14.61
CA ILE A 481 3.95 -13.69 -13.72
C ILE A 481 2.97 -14.86 -13.84
N GLY A 482 2.75 -15.55 -12.73
CA GLY A 482 1.69 -16.52 -12.59
C GLY A 482 0.40 -15.85 -12.09
N VAL A 483 -0.76 -16.21 -12.62
CA VAL A 483 -2.05 -15.69 -12.18
C VAL A 483 -2.80 -16.75 -11.41
N MET A 484 -3.11 -16.46 -10.14
CA MET A 484 -3.94 -17.33 -9.29
C MET A 484 -5.41 -16.91 -9.34
N ARG A 485 -6.27 -17.92 -9.46
CA ARG A 485 -7.73 -17.79 -9.43
C ARG A 485 -8.36 -18.96 -8.69
N ALA A 486 -9.18 -18.68 -7.68
CA ALA A 486 -9.89 -19.71 -6.90
C ALA A 486 -8.98 -20.85 -6.41
N GLY A 487 -7.78 -20.52 -5.96
CA GLY A 487 -6.80 -21.47 -5.43
C GLY A 487 -5.96 -22.18 -6.48
N ARG A 488 -6.14 -21.92 -7.78
CA ARG A 488 -5.38 -22.56 -8.87
C ARG A 488 -4.47 -21.53 -9.56
N LEU A 489 -3.29 -21.98 -10.01
CA LEU A 489 -2.45 -21.23 -10.92
C LEU A 489 -2.95 -21.49 -12.34
N THR A 490 -3.63 -20.48 -12.93
CA THR A 490 -4.34 -20.65 -14.21
C THR A 490 -3.45 -20.37 -15.42
N HIS A 491 -2.60 -19.36 -15.34
CA HIS A 491 -1.72 -18.92 -16.44
C HIS A 491 -0.36 -18.51 -15.90
N ILE A 492 0.67 -18.65 -16.73
CA ILE A 492 2.01 -18.12 -16.48
C ILE A 492 2.41 -17.30 -17.71
N PHE A 493 2.60 -16.02 -17.54
CA PHE A 493 3.02 -15.09 -18.58
C PHE A 493 4.54 -14.87 -18.52
N GLN A 494 5.18 -14.78 -19.65
CA GLN A 494 6.59 -14.37 -19.78
C GLN A 494 6.67 -12.84 -19.91
N ARG A 495 7.82 -12.25 -19.57
CA ARG A 495 8.07 -10.83 -19.76
C ARG A 495 7.85 -10.43 -21.22
N GLY A 496 7.14 -9.30 -21.43
CA GLY A 496 6.75 -8.83 -22.78
C GLY A 496 5.46 -9.46 -23.33
N GLY A 497 4.95 -10.55 -22.71
CA GLY A 497 3.69 -11.20 -23.09
C GLY A 497 2.47 -10.79 -22.30
N TRP A 498 2.58 -9.81 -21.40
CA TRP A 498 1.47 -9.34 -20.54
C TRP A 498 1.12 -7.87 -20.78
N SER A 499 -0.12 -7.54 -20.47
CA SER A 499 -0.61 -6.20 -20.19
C SER A 499 -1.43 -6.22 -18.91
N GLN A 500 -1.75 -5.08 -18.35
CA GLN A 500 -2.62 -5.02 -17.17
C GLN A 500 -3.97 -5.69 -17.45
N ASP A 501 -4.52 -5.48 -18.65
CA ASP A 501 -5.80 -6.04 -19.06
C ASP A 501 -5.74 -7.57 -19.22
N THR A 502 -4.65 -8.13 -19.79
CA THR A 502 -4.50 -9.59 -19.93
C THR A 502 -4.34 -10.28 -18.59
N LEU A 503 -3.61 -9.68 -17.65
CA LEU A 503 -3.48 -10.21 -16.28
C LEU A 503 -4.80 -10.16 -15.53
N LEU A 504 -5.57 -9.08 -15.67
CA LEU A 504 -6.91 -8.94 -15.07
C LEU A 504 -7.88 -9.93 -15.69
N ALA A 505 -7.93 -10.07 -17.02
CA ALA A 505 -8.78 -11.04 -17.70
C ALA A 505 -8.51 -12.47 -17.21
N ALA A 506 -7.24 -12.86 -17.07
CA ALA A 506 -6.85 -14.15 -16.49
C ALA A 506 -7.31 -14.32 -15.04
N ALA A 507 -7.23 -13.26 -14.23
CA ALA A 507 -7.66 -13.27 -12.82
C ALA A 507 -9.20 -13.36 -12.68
N PHE A 508 -9.97 -12.74 -13.60
CA PHE A 508 -11.44 -12.85 -13.64
C PHE A 508 -11.93 -14.11 -14.35
N GLY A 509 -11.11 -14.71 -15.22
CA GLY A 509 -11.44 -15.94 -15.96
C GLY A 509 -12.17 -15.70 -17.28
N GLU A 510 -12.00 -14.54 -17.90
CA GLU A 510 -12.55 -14.20 -19.22
C GLU A 510 -11.68 -14.73 -20.38
N SER A 511 -11.06 -15.90 -20.19
CA SER A 511 -9.97 -16.43 -21.04
C SER A 511 -10.42 -17.06 -22.38
N SER A 512 -11.59 -16.76 -22.93
CA SER A 512 -12.03 -17.38 -24.19
C SER A 512 -11.27 -16.91 -25.47
N GLU A 513 -10.45 -15.87 -25.39
CA GLU A 513 -9.67 -15.36 -26.53
C GLU A 513 -8.15 -15.61 -26.45
N LEU A 514 -7.62 -15.93 -25.27
CA LEU A 514 -6.17 -16.13 -25.10
C LEU A 514 -5.70 -17.52 -25.55
N ASP A 515 -6.55 -18.56 -25.44
CA ASP A 515 -6.25 -19.93 -25.90
C ASP A 515 -6.19 -20.09 -27.43
N LYS A 516 -6.67 -19.12 -28.20
CA LYS A 516 -6.67 -19.17 -29.68
C LYS A 516 -5.36 -18.72 -30.34
N ARG A 517 -4.45 -18.09 -29.58
CA ARG A 517 -3.18 -17.58 -30.14
C ARG A 517 -1.99 -18.52 -30.01
N ASP A 518 -2.05 -19.52 -29.13
CA ASP A 518 -0.95 -20.44 -28.85
C ASP A 518 -1.14 -21.87 -29.38
N SER A 519 -2.17 -22.14 -30.21
CA SER A 519 -2.26 -23.41 -30.94
C SER A 519 -1.38 -23.35 -32.19
N PRO A 520 -0.31 -24.16 -32.30
CA PRO A 520 0.43 -24.24 -33.54
C PRO A 520 -0.49 -24.78 -34.64
N ALA A 521 -0.55 -24.05 -35.76
CA ALA A 521 -1.32 -24.42 -36.93
C ALA A 521 -0.96 -25.84 -37.36
N SER A 522 -1.92 -26.75 -37.29
CA SER A 522 -1.79 -28.10 -37.86
C SER A 522 -1.56 -27.98 -39.36
N PRO A 523 -0.58 -28.67 -39.94
CA PRO A 523 -0.37 -28.63 -41.39
C PRO A 523 -1.56 -29.27 -42.11
N SER A 524 -2.14 -28.53 -43.02
CA SER A 524 -3.20 -28.98 -43.93
C SER A 524 -2.69 -30.18 -44.76
N SER A 525 -3.25 -31.35 -44.52
CA SER A 525 -3.15 -32.47 -45.44
C SER A 525 -3.90 -32.16 -46.72
N SER A 526 -3.16 -31.80 -47.76
CA SER A 526 -3.68 -31.76 -49.12
C SER A 526 -3.96 -33.19 -49.60
N GLU A 527 -5.22 -33.55 -49.75
CA GLU A 527 -5.67 -34.67 -50.52
C GLU A 527 -5.23 -34.53 -51.98
N THR A 528 -4.43 -35.43 -52.44
CA THR A 528 -4.32 -35.77 -53.87
C THR A 528 -5.28 -36.92 -54.14
N ALA A 529 -6.42 -36.56 -54.74
CA ALA A 529 -7.22 -37.52 -55.49
C ALA A 529 -6.66 -37.52 -56.93
N ASP A 530 -6.18 -38.67 -57.38
CA ASP A 530 -6.35 -39.01 -58.80
C ASP A 530 -6.20 -40.52 -59.02
N ALA A 531 -7.22 -41.04 -59.66
CA ALA A 531 -7.29 -42.08 -60.69
C ALA A 531 -6.76 -43.52 -60.41
N LEU A 532 -7.60 -44.47 -60.21
CA LEU A 532 -7.97 -45.50 -61.20
C LEU A 532 -9.01 -46.44 -60.62
#